data_1f6d0f571c55cbf7de3b0e5915cc370d
#
_entry.id   1f6d0f571c55cbf7de3b0e5915cc370d
#
_cell.length_a   1.000
_cell.length_b   1.000
_cell.length_c   1.000
_cell.angle_alpha   90.00
_cell.angle_beta   90.00
_cell.angle_gamma   90.00
#
_symmetry.space_group_name_H-M   'P 1'
#
loop_
_entity.id
_entity.type
_entity.pdbx_description
1 polymer ?
#
loop_
_entity_poly.entity_id
_entity_poly.type
_entity_poly.pdbx_seq_one_letter_code
_entity_poly.pdbx_strand_id
1 'polypeptide(L)'
;MIQIVYAFAPTKTVDGKNENAFGLGDGLPWKHISQDMKNFANRTRDTILICGAKTFMSFPEPLPGRKTIVVQDMSRALATAKNGFFADAYVSELEFIGFLGGDIMTAHTSYNSTITFNRDLNYSIIGGAGIIQKAYPYADKVIQTIIRKSHRVNSDVTLPAEFVAAPTWPESGFITKENHWYHIDEVTNISEVVYERKL
;
A
#
# COMPACT_ATOMS: atom_id res chain seq x y z
N MET A 1 13.22 -2.70 -8.52
CA MET A 1 12.76 -1.54 -7.72
C MET A 1 11.60 -1.95 -6.80
N ILE A 2 11.63 -1.52 -5.55
CA ILE A 2 10.51 -1.63 -4.60
C ILE A 2 9.96 -0.24 -4.34
N GLN A 3 8.67 -0.03 -4.61
CA GLN A 3 7.96 1.17 -4.19
C GLN A 3 6.85 0.84 -3.19
N ILE A 4 6.55 1.78 -2.30
CA ILE A 4 5.37 1.73 -1.42
C ILE A 4 4.39 2.76 -1.93
N VAL A 5 3.13 2.35 -2.09
CA VAL A 5 2.05 3.22 -2.57
C VAL A 5 0.89 3.16 -1.60
N TYR A 6 0.58 4.26 -0.94
CA TYR A 6 -0.50 4.32 0.03
C TYR A 6 -1.12 5.70 0.14
N ALA A 7 -2.35 5.73 0.67
CA ALA A 7 -3.08 6.95 1.01
C ALA A 7 -3.44 6.95 2.49
N PHE A 8 -3.51 8.12 3.10
CA PHE A 8 -4.00 8.31 4.46
C PHE A 8 -4.68 9.67 4.60
N ALA A 9 -5.53 9.81 5.62
CA ALA A 9 -6.18 11.07 5.93
C ALA A 9 -5.73 11.56 7.31
N PRO A 10 -4.98 12.68 7.40
CA PRO A 10 -4.76 13.34 8.67
C PRO A 10 -6.10 13.81 9.25
N THR A 11 -6.38 13.44 10.48
CA THR A 11 -7.63 13.75 11.17
C THR A 11 -7.42 13.86 12.67
N LYS A 12 -8.50 14.02 13.40
CA LYS A 12 -8.47 14.04 14.87
C LYS A 12 -9.43 12.98 15.43
N THR A 13 -9.05 12.41 16.55
CA THR A 13 -9.94 11.57 17.37
C THR A 13 -11.06 12.41 18.00
N VAL A 14 -12.04 11.75 18.62
CA VAL A 14 -13.14 12.45 19.32
C VAL A 14 -12.61 13.37 20.43
N ASP A 15 -11.53 12.96 21.12
CA ASP A 15 -10.88 13.74 22.19
C ASP A 15 -9.80 14.72 21.66
N GLY A 16 -9.74 14.92 20.34
CA GLY A 16 -8.93 15.97 19.71
C GLY A 16 -7.47 15.61 19.45
N LYS A 17 -7.04 14.36 19.65
CA LYS A 17 -5.68 13.91 19.32
C LYS A 17 -5.52 13.71 17.82
N ASN A 18 -4.33 14.03 17.30
CA ASN A 18 -4.01 13.79 15.89
C ASN A 18 -3.88 12.30 15.61
N GLU A 19 -4.44 11.87 14.48
CA GLU A 19 -4.25 10.52 13.94
C GLU A 19 -4.21 10.54 12.41
N ASN A 20 -3.70 9.47 11.82
CA ASN A 20 -3.64 9.28 10.37
C ASN A 20 -4.53 8.10 10.00
N ALA A 21 -5.73 8.37 9.57
CA ALA A 21 -6.71 7.35 9.17
C ALA A 21 -6.21 6.61 7.92
N PHE A 22 -6.23 5.28 7.96
CA PHE A 22 -5.72 4.42 6.89
C PHE A 22 -6.74 3.39 6.41
N GLY A 23 -7.48 2.77 7.31
CA GLY A 23 -8.48 1.76 7.01
C GLY A 23 -9.73 1.89 7.87
N LEU A 24 -10.88 1.43 7.35
CA LEU A 24 -12.13 1.31 8.07
C LEU A 24 -12.91 0.10 7.58
N GLY A 25 -13.16 -0.87 8.48
CA GLY A 25 -13.81 -2.12 8.13
C GLY A 25 -13.01 -2.88 7.07
N ASP A 26 -13.64 -3.17 5.96
CA ASP A 26 -13.05 -3.86 4.80
C ASP A 26 -12.68 -2.90 3.65
N GLY A 27 -12.54 -1.61 3.91
CA GLY A 27 -12.29 -0.58 2.90
C GLY A 27 -11.51 0.61 3.40
N LEU A 28 -11.63 1.72 2.67
CA LEU A 28 -11.02 3.00 2.98
C LEU A 28 -11.92 3.84 3.89
N PRO A 29 -11.35 4.72 4.75
CA PRO A 29 -12.12 5.59 5.63
C PRO A 29 -12.90 6.70 4.92
N TRP A 30 -12.62 6.95 3.65
CA TRP A 30 -13.25 7.98 2.81
C TRP A 30 -13.97 7.36 1.62
N LYS A 31 -14.90 8.10 1.04
CA LYS A 31 -15.58 7.71 -0.18
C LYS A 31 -14.62 7.68 -1.36
N HIS A 32 -14.99 6.95 -2.41
CA HIS A 32 -14.23 6.87 -3.66
C HIS A 32 -13.82 8.25 -4.19
N ILE A 33 -12.53 8.41 -4.46
CA ILE A 33 -11.94 9.61 -5.07
C ILE A 33 -11.31 9.19 -6.39
N SER A 34 -11.94 9.56 -7.51
CA SER A 34 -11.51 9.12 -8.85
C SER A 34 -10.08 9.54 -9.18
N GLN A 35 -9.65 10.72 -8.74
CA GLN A 35 -8.28 11.19 -8.98
C GLN A 35 -7.25 10.33 -8.24
N ASP A 36 -7.52 9.93 -7.00
CA ASP A 36 -6.66 9.02 -6.24
C ASP A 36 -6.54 7.66 -6.93
N MET A 37 -7.65 7.12 -7.43
CA MET A 37 -7.66 5.85 -8.17
C MET A 37 -6.89 5.94 -9.49
N LYS A 38 -6.98 7.05 -10.22
CA LYS A 38 -6.18 7.29 -11.44
C LYS A 38 -4.68 7.36 -11.12
N ASN A 39 -4.32 8.09 -10.07
CA ASN A 39 -2.93 8.19 -9.63
C ASN A 39 -2.39 6.81 -9.23
N PHE A 40 -3.13 6.06 -8.42
CA PHE A 40 -2.78 4.71 -8.02
C PHE A 40 -2.58 3.80 -9.24
N ALA A 41 -3.50 3.79 -10.19
CA ALA A 41 -3.39 2.99 -11.41
C ALA A 41 -2.15 3.36 -12.23
N ASN A 42 -1.84 4.64 -12.37
CA ASN A 42 -0.65 5.12 -13.08
C ASN A 42 0.64 4.74 -12.36
N ARG A 43 0.70 4.90 -11.03
CA ARG A 43 1.91 4.61 -10.23
C ARG A 43 2.21 3.12 -10.13
N THR A 44 1.20 2.27 -10.23
CA THR A 44 1.36 0.80 -10.13
C THR A 44 1.38 0.11 -11.50
N ARG A 45 1.33 0.88 -12.59
CA ARG A 45 1.47 0.32 -13.95
C ARG A 45 2.82 -0.39 -14.09
N ASP A 46 2.80 -1.54 -14.75
CA ASP A 46 3.98 -2.36 -15.03
C ASP A 46 4.75 -2.83 -13.77
N THR A 47 4.05 -2.89 -12.63
CA THR A 47 4.59 -3.45 -11.39
C THR A 47 3.80 -4.67 -10.92
N ILE A 48 4.45 -5.52 -10.13
CA ILE A 48 3.80 -6.60 -9.39
C ILE A 48 3.33 -6.03 -8.06
N LEU A 49 2.04 -6.21 -7.76
CA LEU A 49 1.46 -5.76 -6.50
C LEU A 49 1.77 -6.75 -5.37
N ILE A 50 2.12 -6.24 -4.20
CA ILE A 50 2.23 -7.02 -2.97
C ILE A 50 1.32 -6.39 -1.92
N CYS A 51 0.45 -7.19 -1.32
CA CYS A 51 -0.43 -6.73 -0.25
C CYS A 51 -0.73 -7.85 0.76
N GLY A 52 -1.24 -7.47 1.93
CA GLY A 52 -1.75 -8.41 2.91
C GLY A 52 -3.11 -9.00 2.50
N ALA A 53 -3.49 -10.12 3.12
CA ALA A 53 -4.75 -10.82 2.83
C ALA A 53 -5.98 -9.91 3.00
N LYS A 54 -6.06 -9.15 4.09
CA LYS A 54 -7.21 -8.26 4.36
C LYS A 54 -7.35 -7.19 3.26
N THR A 55 -6.25 -6.63 2.78
CA THR A 55 -6.26 -5.66 1.69
C THR A 55 -6.77 -6.31 0.39
N PHE A 56 -6.26 -7.50 0.05
CA PHE A 56 -6.72 -8.21 -1.15
C PHE A 56 -8.21 -8.56 -1.09
N MET A 57 -8.69 -9.04 0.07
CA MET A 57 -10.10 -9.37 0.30
C MET A 57 -11.02 -8.15 0.22
N SER A 58 -10.50 -6.94 0.35
CA SER A 58 -11.26 -5.69 0.19
C SER A 58 -11.53 -5.33 -1.27
N PHE A 59 -10.77 -5.87 -2.22
CA PHE A 59 -10.95 -5.59 -3.64
C PHE A 59 -12.22 -6.25 -4.17
N PRO A 60 -13.03 -5.54 -4.99
CA PRO A 60 -14.16 -6.17 -5.70
C PRO A 60 -13.72 -7.35 -6.54
N GLU A 61 -12.58 -7.22 -7.21
CA GLU A 61 -11.91 -8.20 -8.06
C GLU A 61 -10.40 -7.97 -8.03
N PRO A 62 -9.56 -8.94 -8.42
CA PRO A 62 -8.13 -8.70 -8.63
C PRO A 62 -7.92 -7.54 -9.61
N LEU A 63 -6.95 -6.68 -9.31
CA LEU A 63 -6.73 -5.47 -10.11
C LEU A 63 -6.24 -5.83 -11.52
N PRO A 64 -6.97 -5.41 -12.58
CA PRO A 64 -6.68 -5.84 -13.94
C PRO A 64 -5.30 -5.37 -14.42
N GLY A 65 -4.67 -6.21 -15.27
CA GLY A 65 -3.38 -5.91 -15.90
C GLY A 65 -2.16 -5.94 -14.97
N ARG A 66 -2.31 -6.40 -13.73
CA ARG A 66 -1.23 -6.47 -12.75
C ARG A 66 -1.27 -7.79 -11.99
N LYS A 67 -0.11 -8.44 -11.87
CA LYS A 67 0.02 -9.60 -10.99
C LYS A 67 -0.04 -9.14 -9.53
N THR A 68 -0.69 -9.93 -8.70
CA THR A 68 -0.82 -9.66 -7.24
C THR A 68 -0.28 -10.84 -6.45
N ILE A 69 0.61 -10.54 -5.51
CA ILE A 69 1.11 -11.46 -4.50
C ILE A 69 0.50 -11.08 -3.17
N VAL A 70 -0.09 -12.05 -2.49
CA VAL A 70 -0.69 -11.84 -1.16
C VAL A 70 0.21 -12.42 -0.08
N VAL A 71 0.54 -11.59 0.90
CA VAL A 71 1.24 -12.01 2.13
C VAL A 71 0.21 -12.43 3.15
N GLN A 72 0.24 -13.68 3.58
CA GLN A 72 -0.71 -14.22 4.54
C GLN A 72 -0.13 -15.35 5.39
N ASP A 73 -0.88 -15.76 6.40
CA ASP A 73 -0.65 -17.01 7.11
C ASP A 73 -1.01 -18.19 6.18
N MET A 74 0.01 -18.93 5.74
CA MET A 74 -0.14 -20.02 4.79
C MET A 74 -0.81 -21.27 5.37
N SER A 75 -1.08 -21.31 6.68
CA SER A 75 -1.90 -22.36 7.32
C SER A 75 -3.39 -22.12 7.14
N ARG A 76 -3.79 -20.93 6.69
CA ARG A 76 -5.19 -20.54 6.45
C ARG A 76 -5.57 -20.74 4.98
N ALA A 77 -6.87 -20.77 4.71
CA ALA A 77 -7.38 -20.72 3.34
C ALA A 77 -6.82 -19.51 2.59
N LEU A 78 -6.51 -19.69 1.31
CA LEU A 78 -6.01 -18.61 0.47
C LEU A 78 -7.06 -17.50 0.33
N ALA A 79 -6.64 -16.27 0.56
CA ALA A 79 -7.52 -15.11 0.44
C ALA A 79 -8.01 -14.96 -1.02
N THR A 80 -9.27 -14.57 -1.17
CA THR A 80 -9.86 -14.23 -2.47
C THR A 80 -10.37 -12.80 -2.46
N ALA A 81 -10.44 -12.17 -3.63
CA ALA A 81 -11.18 -10.93 -3.80
C ALA A 81 -12.68 -11.17 -3.57
N LYS A 82 -13.48 -10.11 -3.47
CA LYS A 82 -14.94 -10.22 -3.19
C LYS A 82 -15.70 -11.04 -4.23
N ASN A 83 -15.23 -11.04 -5.47
CA ASN A 83 -15.82 -11.88 -6.53
C ASN A 83 -15.39 -13.37 -6.47
N GLY A 84 -14.60 -13.76 -5.46
CA GLY A 84 -14.13 -15.14 -5.27
C GLY A 84 -12.87 -15.51 -6.05
N PHE A 85 -12.28 -14.59 -6.83
CA PHE A 85 -11.07 -14.88 -7.58
C PHE A 85 -9.83 -14.81 -6.70
N PHE A 86 -8.89 -15.73 -6.97
CA PHE A 86 -7.61 -15.81 -6.29
C PHE A 86 -6.62 -14.74 -6.79
N ALA A 87 -5.62 -14.45 -5.95
CA ALA A 87 -4.42 -13.74 -6.38
C ALA A 87 -3.54 -14.65 -7.26
N ASP A 88 -2.58 -14.04 -7.94
CA ASP A 88 -1.63 -14.82 -8.77
C ASP A 88 -0.73 -15.71 -7.93
N ALA A 89 -0.35 -15.25 -6.73
CA ALA A 89 0.49 -16.02 -5.83
C ALA A 89 0.34 -15.58 -4.37
N TYR A 90 0.82 -16.43 -3.46
CA TYR A 90 0.73 -16.27 -2.00
C TYR A 90 2.06 -16.61 -1.36
N VAL A 91 2.45 -15.84 -0.34
CA VAL A 91 3.66 -16.05 0.44
C VAL A 91 3.39 -15.87 1.93
N SER A 92 4.22 -16.51 2.75
CA SER A 92 4.26 -16.22 4.18
C SER A 92 4.94 -14.87 4.44
N GLU A 93 4.74 -14.35 5.63
CA GLU A 93 5.44 -13.14 6.07
C GLU A 93 6.97 -13.33 6.10
N LEU A 94 7.43 -14.54 6.47
CA LEU A 94 8.86 -14.85 6.51
C LEU A 94 9.49 -14.81 5.10
N GLU A 95 8.83 -15.39 4.11
CA GLU A 95 9.27 -15.32 2.70
C GLU A 95 9.28 -13.89 2.19
N PHE A 96 8.27 -13.10 2.54
CA PHE A 96 8.20 -11.68 2.19
C PHE A 96 9.38 -10.88 2.81
N ILE A 97 9.68 -11.10 4.08
CA ILE A 97 10.80 -10.43 4.76
C ILE A 97 12.14 -10.84 4.13
N GLY A 98 12.34 -12.13 3.84
CA GLY A 98 13.52 -12.61 3.13
C GLY A 98 13.69 -11.93 1.77
N PHE A 99 12.60 -11.83 1.02
CA PHE A 99 12.58 -11.11 -0.27
C PHE A 99 12.96 -9.63 -0.12
N LEU A 100 12.47 -8.95 0.89
CA LEU A 100 12.87 -7.56 1.17
C LEU A 100 14.38 -7.46 1.44
N GLY A 101 14.96 -8.45 2.10
CA GLY A 101 16.40 -8.57 2.37
C GLY A 101 17.26 -8.95 1.15
N GLY A 102 16.64 -9.34 0.03
CA GLY A 102 17.32 -9.69 -1.22
C GLY A 102 17.22 -11.15 -1.65
N ASP A 103 16.55 -11.99 -0.89
CA ASP A 103 16.32 -13.38 -1.26
C ASP A 103 15.37 -13.52 -2.45
N ILE A 104 15.47 -14.64 -3.16
CA ILE A 104 14.44 -15.04 -4.13
C ILE A 104 13.21 -15.49 -3.35
N MET A 105 12.06 -14.93 -3.69
CA MET A 105 10.79 -15.28 -3.09
C MET A 105 10.14 -16.42 -3.87
N THR A 106 9.86 -17.53 -3.21
CA THR A 106 9.08 -18.64 -3.77
C THR A 106 7.63 -18.51 -3.31
N ALA A 107 6.74 -18.18 -4.24
CA ALA A 107 5.33 -17.96 -3.96
C ALA A 107 4.49 -19.15 -4.43
N HIS A 108 3.40 -19.44 -3.72
CA HIS A 108 2.47 -20.54 -4.01
C HIS A 108 1.27 -20.03 -4.79
N THR A 109 0.84 -20.79 -5.78
CA THR A 109 -0.40 -20.48 -6.54
C THR A 109 -1.59 -21.26 -5.98
N SER A 110 -2.80 -20.87 -6.35
CA SER A 110 -4.03 -21.62 -6.02
C SER A 110 -4.12 -23.00 -6.69
N TYR A 111 -3.23 -23.30 -7.62
CA TYR A 111 -3.17 -24.58 -8.36
C TYR A 111 -2.08 -25.52 -7.83
N ASN A 112 -1.64 -25.36 -6.59
CA ASN A 112 -0.57 -26.16 -5.98
C ASN A 112 0.75 -26.16 -6.75
N SER A 113 1.05 -25.07 -7.44
CA SER A 113 2.34 -24.81 -8.09
C SER A 113 3.06 -23.67 -7.40
N THR A 114 4.31 -23.42 -7.78
CA THR A 114 5.13 -22.32 -7.26
C THR A 114 5.61 -21.43 -8.39
N ILE A 115 5.77 -20.16 -8.06
CA ILE A 115 6.40 -19.14 -8.92
C ILE A 115 7.49 -18.46 -8.12
N THR A 116 8.65 -18.23 -8.74
CA THR A 116 9.73 -17.48 -8.11
C THR A 116 9.74 -16.03 -8.56
N PHE A 117 10.05 -15.13 -7.62
CA PHE A 117 10.19 -13.70 -7.87
C PHE A 117 11.53 -13.22 -7.32
N ASN A 118 12.23 -12.40 -8.08
CA ASN A 118 13.51 -11.80 -7.70
C ASN A 118 13.43 -10.28 -7.66
N ARG A 119 14.50 -9.62 -7.19
CA ARG A 119 14.56 -8.17 -7.05
C ARG A 119 14.80 -7.39 -8.36
N ASP A 120 14.97 -8.09 -9.50
CA ASP A 120 15.19 -7.45 -10.80
C ASP A 120 13.90 -6.85 -11.39
N LEU A 121 12.74 -7.30 -10.89
CA LEU A 121 11.44 -6.79 -11.29
C LEU A 121 11.02 -5.56 -10.45
N ASN A 122 9.93 -4.93 -10.87
CA ASN A 122 9.35 -3.78 -10.18
C ASN A 122 8.14 -4.21 -9.34
N TYR A 123 8.12 -3.78 -8.09
CA TYR A 123 7.08 -4.14 -7.12
C TYR A 123 6.44 -2.89 -6.50
N SER A 124 5.12 -2.94 -6.34
CA SER A 124 4.35 -1.95 -5.58
C SER A 124 3.74 -2.61 -4.34
N ILE A 125 4.18 -2.19 -3.18
CA ILE A 125 3.65 -2.65 -1.89
C ILE A 125 2.55 -1.68 -1.49
N ILE A 126 1.30 -2.17 -1.43
CA ILE A 126 0.11 -1.32 -1.40
C ILE A 126 -0.73 -1.43 -0.13
N GLY A 127 -0.31 -2.24 0.82
CA GLY A 127 -1.00 -2.37 2.11
C GLY A 127 -1.01 -3.81 2.61
N GLY A 128 -1.52 -4.11 3.84
CA GLY A 128 -1.98 -3.17 4.85
C GLY A 128 -0.87 -2.45 5.59
N ALA A 129 -1.26 -1.81 6.67
CA ALA A 129 -0.38 -0.97 7.48
C ALA A 129 0.91 -1.68 7.93
N GLY A 130 0.83 -2.92 8.38
CA GLY A 130 1.99 -3.69 8.80
C GLY A 130 2.94 -4.02 7.64
N ILE A 131 2.40 -4.35 6.47
CA ILE A 131 3.18 -4.72 5.27
C ILE A 131 3.96 -3.50 4.75
N ILE A 132 3.34 -2.33 4.63
CA ILE A 132 4.03 -1.12 4.17
C ILE A 132 5.10 -0.65 5.14
N GLN A 133 4.87 -0.76 6.44
CA GLN A 133 5.86 -0.39 7.45
C GLN A 133 7.09 -1.30 7.41
N LYS A 134 6.89 -2.62 7.25
CA LYS A 134 8.00 -3.59 7.10
C LYS A 134 8.82 -3.35 5.83
N ALA A 135 8.18 -2.93 4.76
CA ALA A 135 8.85 -2.67 3.49
C ALA A 135 9.61 -1.33 3.45
N TYR A 136 9.25 -0.37 4.30
CA TYR A 136 9.80 0.99 4.26
C TYR A 136 11.34 1.06 4.27
N PRO A 137 12.07 0.32 5.13
CA PRO A 137 13.54 0.35 5.12
C PRO A 137 14.17 -0.08 3.79
N TYR A 138 13.46 -0.87 2.99
CA TYR A 138 13.93 -1.46 1.74
C TYR A 138 13.38 -0.76 0.49
N ALA A 139 12.52 0.24 0.67
CA ALA A 139 11.87 0.93 -0.43
C ALA A 139 12.85 1.87 -1.17
N ASP A 140 12.82 1.80 -2.49
CA ASP A 140 13.51 2.76 -3.37
C ASP A 140 12.67 4.01 -3.57
N LYS A 141 11.34 3.88 -3.47
CA LYS A 141 10.37 4.95 -3.70
C LYS A 141 9.19 4.83 -2.74
N VAL A 142 8.71 5.97 -2.25
CA VAL A 142 7.49 6.08 -1.46
C VAL A 142 6.54 7.05 -2.16
N ILE A 143 5.34 6.59 -2.46
CA ILE A 143 4.27 7.40 -3.07
C ILE A 143 3.15 7.51 -2.05
N GLN A 144 2.93 8.70 -1.59
CA GLN A 144 2.05 9.01 -0.48
C GLN A 144 0.94 9.95 -0.95
N THR A 145 -0.31 9.50 -0.89
CA THR A 145 -1.47 10.37 -1.11
C THR A 145 -2.02 10.83 0.23
N ILE A 146 -2.09 12.13 0.44
CA ILE A 146 -2.63 12.75 1.63
C ILE A 146 -4.04 13.24 1.32
N ILE A 147 -5.04 12.63 1.96
CA ILE A 147 -6.45 12.97 1.80
C ILE A 147 -6.83 13.98 2.88
N ARG A 148 -7.07 15.22 2.50
CA ARG A 148 -7.47 16.28 3.43
C ARG A 148 -8.97 16.51 3.35
N LYS A 149 -9.64 16.25 4.46
CA LYS A 149 -11.07 16.47 4.65
C LYS A 149 -11.33 17.65 5.60
N SER A 150 -12.34 18.46 5.33
CA SER A 150 -12.77 19.53 6.24
C SER A 150 -13.48 19.02 7.50
N HIS A 151 -13.81 17.72 7.55
CA HIS A 151 -14.44 17.06 8.67
C HIS A 151 -13.62 15.87 9.16
N ARG A 152 -13.94 15.38 10.35
CA ARG A 152 -13.30 14.23 10.96
C ARG A 152 -13.50 12.96 10.08
N VAL A 153 -12.43 12.20 9.93
CA VAL A 153 -12.43 10.90 9.24
C VAL A 153 -12.31 9.79 10.27
N ASN A 154 -13.32 8.92 10.34
CA ASN A 154 -13.31 7.75 11.22
C ASN A 154 -12.46 6.64 10.61
N SER A 155 -11.72 5.93 11.45
CA SER A 155 -10.91 4.77 11.04
C SER A 155 -10.79 3.77 12.17
N ASP A 156 -10.55 2.52 11.84
CA ASP A 156 -10.18 1.44 12.77
C ASP A 156 -8.73 0.97 12.58
N VAL A 157 -8.09 1.43 11.51
CA VAL A 157 -6.64 1.26 11.27
C VAL A 157 -6.03 2.62 10.99
N THR A 158 -4.97 2.95 11.74
CA THR A 158 -4.21 4.20 11.60
C THR A 158 -2.76 3.92 11.29
N LEU A 159 -2.06 4.92 10.73
CA LEU A 159 -0.61 4.88 10.55
C LEU A 159 0.08 5.73 11.62
N PRO A 160 1.22 5.28 12.18
CA PRO A 160 2.01 6.08 13.11
C PRO A 160 2.44 7.41 12.49
N ALA A 161 2.43 8.48 13.29
CA ALA A 161 2.83 9.81 12.82
C ALA A 161 4.28 9.83 12.31
N GLU A 162 5.16 9.13 13.02
CA GLU A 162 6.57 8.96 12.62
C GLU A 162 6.73 8.22 11.30
N PHE A 163 5.88 7.25 11.01
CA PHE A 163 5.93 6.53 9.73
C PHE A 163 5.55 7.44 8.55
N VAL A 164 4.44 8.17 8.66
CA VAL A 164 3.99 9.05 7.56
C VAL A 164 4.92 10.26 7.37
N ALA A 165 5.62 10.69 8.42
CA ALA A 165 6.59 11.79 8.36
C ALA A 165 7.98 11.34 7.91
N ALA A 166 8.33 10.07 8.10
CA ALA A 166 9.69 9.56 7.91
C ALA A 166 10.34 9.92 6.56
N PRO A 167 9.65 9.89 5.40
CA PRO A 167 10.27 10.26 4.13
C PRO A 167 10.75 11.72 4.06
N THR A 168 10.22 12.59 4.93
CA THR A 168 10.59 14.02 4.98
C THR A 168 11.80 14.31 5.87
N TRP A 169 12.23 13.35 6.67
CA TRP A 169 13.35 13.55 7.59
C TRP A 169 14.69 13.60 6.86
N PRO A 170 15.61 14.49 7.26
CA PRO A 170 16.92 14.61 6.61
C PRO A 170 17.71 13.29 6.54
N GLU A 171 17.60 12.46 7.59
CA GLU A 171 18.28 11.18 7.72
C GLU A 171 17.60 10.03 6.99
N SER A 172 16.41 10.23 6.43
CA SER A 172 15.64 9.17 5.78
C SER A 172 16.30 8.60 4.52
N GLY A 173 17.20 9.37 3.92
CA GLY A 173 17.78 9.06 2.62
C GLY A 173 16.83 9.30 1.44
N PHE A 174 15.63 9.84 1.66
CA PHE A 174 14.70 10.19 0.59
C PHE A 174 14.80 11.66 0.21
N ILE A 175 14.44 11.96 -1.04
CA ILE A 175 14.23 13.33 -1.56
C ILE A 175 12.84 13.39 -2.19
N THR A 176 12.17 14.51 -2.04
CA THR A 176 10.91 14.77 -2.75
C THR A 176 11.19 15.00 -4.23
N LYS A 177 10.60 14.19 -5.09
CA LYS A 177 10.70 14.31 -6.55
C LYS A 177 9.51 15.01 -7.17
N GLU A 178 8.31 14.70 -6.67
CA GLU A 178 7.07 15.24 -7.20
C GLU A 178 6.13 15.58 -6.04
N ASN A 179 5.30 16.59 -6.25
CA ASN A 179 4.23 16.96 -5.32
C ASN A 179 3.09 17.58 -6.14
N HIS A 180 1.99 16.85 -6.24
CA HIS A 180 0.83 17.24 -7.04
C HIS A 180 -0.38 17.48 -6.16
N TRP A 181 -1.02 18.63 -6.34
CA TRP A 181 -2.22 19.02 -5.61
C TRP A 181 -3.44 18.91 -6.50
N TYR A 182 -4.55 18.39 -5.92
CA TYR A 182 -5.83 18.27 -6.61
C TYR A 182 -6.94 18.78 -5.70
N HIS A 183 -7.72 19.71 -6.20
CA HIS A 183 -9.00 20.08 -5.61
C HIS A 183 -10.06 19.08 -6.08
N ILE A 184 -10.72 18.38 -5.16
CA ILE A 184 -11.69 17.34 -5.48
C ILE A 184 -13.11 17.87 -5.37
N ASP A 185 -13.45 18.46 -4.23
CA ASP A 185 -14.74 19.07 -3.95
C ASP A 185 -14.61 20.09 -2.78
N GLU A 186 -15.74 20.68 -2.37
CA GLU A 186 -15.76 21.72 -1.32
C GLU A 186 -15.16 21.28 0.03
N VAL A 187 -15.11 19.98 0.30
CA VAL A 187 -14.66 19.41 1.58
C VAL A 187 -13.42 18.51 1.45
N THR A 188 -12.91 18.34 0.23
CA THR A 188 -11.83 17.39 -0.05
C THR A 188 -10.76 17.99 -0.96
N ASN A 189 -9.53 17.95 -0.49
CA ASN A 189 -8.33 18.15 -1.31
C ASN A 189 -7.39 16.95 -1.12
N ILE A 190 -6.64 16.60 -2.14
CA ILE A 190 -5.61 15.58 -2.04
C ILE A 190 -4.28 16.10 -2.56
N SER A 191 -3.20 15.57 -2.04
CA SER A 191 -1.87 15.73 -2.61
C SER A 191 -1.19 14.38 -2.76
N GLU A 192 -0.59 14.15 -3.92
CA GLU A 192 0.28 13.01 -4.16
C GLU A 192 1.72 13.47 -4.08
N VAL A 193 2.51 12.87 -3.18
CA VAL A 193 3.92 13.18 -3.00
C VAL A 193 4.74 11.94 -3.33
N VAL A 194 5.75 12.11 -4.19
CA VAL A 194 6.68 11.06 -4.57
C VAL A 194 8.03 11.34 -3.95
N TYR A 195 8.50 10.40 -3.14
CA TYR A 195 9.84 10.41 -2.56
C TYR A 195 10.67 9.31 -3.21
N GLU A 196 11.89 9.63 -3.57
CA GLU A 196 12.86 8.65 -4.07
C GLU A 196 14.08 8.62 -3.16
N ARG A 197 14.63 7.40 -2.96
CA ARG A 197 15.85 7.22 -2.18
C ARG A 197 17.03 7.82 -2.96
N LYS A 198 17.88 8.55 -2.26
CA LYS A 198 19.16 9.02 -2.83
C LYS A 198 20.02 7.81 -3.19
N LEU A 199 20.61 7.83 -4.36
CA LEU A 199 21.61 6.86 -4.80
C LEU A 199 22.91 7.02 -4.01
#